data_36b5583ae6532ea57c9192a000456aa7
#
_entry.id   36b5583ae6532ea57c9192a000456aa7
#
_cell.length_a   1.000
_cell.length_b   1.000
_cell.length_c   1.000
_cell.angle_alpha   90.00
_cell.angle_beta   90.00
_cell.angle_gamma   90.00
#
_symmetry.space_group_name_H-M   'P 1'
#
loop_
_entity.id
_entity.type
_entity.pdbx_description
1 polymer ?
#
loop_
_entity_poly.entity_id
_entity_poly.type
_entity_poly.pdbx_seq_one_letter_code
_entity_poly.pdbx_strand_id
1 'polypeptide(L)'
;ISNMQQYQRLKVLNAEDKNVSDRALQEALAAVNSDKAKITANELQQKNLQTSMKLQWGEVLAKLAFEDKLAPHLAKLLDRKNALIQVSLPLNIPTPKIGSSINVTPLNESVTPIKAVYVSPASTSDTNGFGKTFYYSAPAELLRIGMRVNVEIDPNAGDTANGIIIPSNAVVWYAGKPWAYFKQGKDQFVRKPISAATEVAAGWFNQGIEANSEVVVSGAQLLLSEEFKYMIKNENED
;
A
#
# COMPACT_ATOMS: atom_id res chain seq x y z
N ILE A 1 -16.39 -14.80 44.96
CA ILE A 1 -17.76 -14.32 45.22
C ILE A 1 -17.75 -12.84 44.91
N SER A 2 -18.60 -12.40 43.97
CA SER A 2 -18.57 -10.99 43.54
C SER A 2 -19.19 -10.10 44.66
N ASN A 3 -18.68 -8.89 44.82
CA ASN A 3 -19.22 -7.89 45.75
C ASN A 3 -20.73 -7.67 45.53
N MET A 4 -21.22 -7.84 44.32
CA MET A 4 -22.65 -7.78 43.99
C MET A 4 -23.44 -8.89 44.70
N GLN A 5 -22.97 -10.14 44.75
CA GLN A 5 -23.64 -11.25 45.44
C GLN A 5 -23.64 -11.03 46.95
N GLN A 6 -22.52 -10.52 47.49
CA GLN A 6 -22.43 -10.16 48.91
C GLN A 6 -23.42 -9.06 49.29
N TYR A 7 -23.48 -7.98 48.48
CA TYR A 7 -24.44 -6.90 48.69
C TYR A 7 -25.89 -7.41 48.64
N GLN A 8 -26.26 -8.23 47.66
CA GLN A 8 -27.60 -8.80 47.57
C GLN A 8 -27.95 -9.65 48.79
N ARG A 9 -27.03 -10.49 49.26
CA ARG A 9 -27.24 -11.31 50.47
C ARG A 9 -27.44 -10.43 51.72
N LEU A 10 -26.59 -9.43 51.92
CA LEU A 10 -26.70 -8.50 53.04
C LEU A 10 -28.01 -7.69 53.00
N LYS A 11 -28.45 -7.31 51.79
CA LYS A 11 -29.70 -6.59 51.56
C LYS A 11 -30.93 -7.41 52.01
N VAL A 12 -30.97 -8.69 51.68
CA VAL A 12 -32.05 -9.61 52.12
C VAL A 12 -32.03 -9.76 53.63
N LEU A 13 -30.88 -10.05 54.24
CA LEU A 13 -30.75 -10.22 55.69
C LEU A 13 -31.08 -8.94 56.46
N ASN A 14 -30.78 -7.78 55.95
CA ASN A 14 -31.16 -6.51 56.59
C ASN A 14 -32.67 -6.27 56.55
N ALA A 15 -33.34 -6.70 55.45
CA ALA A 15 -34.77 -6.50 55.26
C ALA A 15 -35.61 -7.48 56.12
N GLU A 16 -35.14 -8.70 56.30
CA GLU A 16 -35.90 -9.76 57.00
C GLU A 16 -35.80 -9.62 58.50
N ASP A 17 -34.61 -9.47 59.13
CA ASP A 17 -34.40 -9.57 60.55
C ASP A 17 -33.62 -8.41 61.18
N LYS A 18 -33.21 -7.38 60.40
CA LYS A 18 -32.29 -6.34 60.86
C LYS A 18 -31.01 -6.86 61.57
N ASN A 19 -30.64 -8.10 61.29
CA ASN A 19 -29.45 -8.74 61.88
C ASN A 19 -28.15 -8.23 61.27
N VAL A 20 -28.25 -7.45 60.17
CA VAL A 20 -27.14 -6.78 59.52
C VAL A 20 -27.28 -5.29 59.73
N SER A 21 -26.21 -4.60 60.15
CA SER A 21 -26.21 -3.16 60.32
C SER A 21 -26.31 -2.41 58.99
N ASP A 22 -27.00 -1.28 58.98
CA ASP A 22 -27.08 -0.40 57.81
C ASP A 22 -25.69 0.03 57.31
N ARG A 23 -24.73 0.13 58.21
CA ARG A 23 -23.32 0.40 57.89
C ARG A 23 -22.72 -0.70 57.03
N ALA A 24 -22.90 -1.98 57.35
CA ALA A 24 -22.38 -3.10 56.58
C ALA A 24 -23.02 -3.18 55.19
N LEU A 25 -24.31 -2.84 55.08
CA LEU A 25 -24.98 -2.74 53.78
C LEU A 25 -24.43 -1.60 52.92
N GLN A 26 -24.19 -0.44 53.55
CA GLN A 26 -23.58 0.70 52.83
C GLN A 26 -22.14 0.42 52.37
N GLU A 27 -21.33 -0.26 53.21
CA GLU A 27 -19.96 -0.68 52.85
C GLU A 27 -19.99 -1.66 51.67
N ALA A 28 -20.90 -2.62 51.65
CA ALA A 28 -21.06 -3.55 50.53
C ALA A 28 -21.55 -2.84 49.27
N LEU A 29 -22.46 -1.88 49.37
CA LEU A 29 -22.90 -1.06 48.26
C LEU A 29 -21.77 -0.20 47.69
N ALA A 30 -20.94 0.39 48.54
CA ALA A 30 -19.78 1.16 48.13
C ALA A 30 -18.77 0.29 47.37
N ALA A 31 -18.54 -0.95 47.80
CA ALA A 31 -17.69 -1.92 47.09
C ALA A 31 -18.26 -2.25 45.70
N VAL A 32 -19.56 -2.48 45.57
CA VAL A 32 -20.22 -2.70 44.27
C VAL A 32 -20.07 -1.49 43.36
N ASN A 33 -20.27 -0.30 43.87
CA ASN A 33 -20.13 0.93 43.07
C ASN A 33 -18.68 1.15 42.64
N SER A 34 -17.71 0.85 43.49
CA SER A 34 -16.30 0.87 43.15
C SER A 34 -15.97 -0.10 42.01
N ASP A 35 -16.49 -1.35 42.11
CA ASP A 35 -16.26 -2.34 41.01
C ASP A 35 -16.92 -1.91 39.70
N LYS A 36 -18.15 -1.37 39.75
CA LYS A 36 -18.79 -0.81 38.54
C LYS A 36 -17.98 0.31 37.91
N ALA A 37 -17.47 1.23 38.75
CA ALA A 37 -16.63 2.32 38.26
C ALA A 37 -15.34 1.79 37.57
N LYS A 38 -14.71 0.75 38.16
CA LYS A 38 -13.54 0.10 37.54
C LYS A 38 -13.87 -0.57 36.21
N ILE A 39 -15.00 -1.29 36.13
CA ILE A 39 -15.46 -1.91 34.89
C ILE A 39 -15.66 -0.85 33.82
N THR A 40 -16.40 0.22 34.11
CA THR A 40 -16.63 1.32 33.14
C THR A 40 -15.31 1.98 32.70
N ALA A 41 -14.37 2.19 33.62
CA ALA A 41 -13.06 2.74 33.29
C ALA A 41 -12.27 1.82 32.37
N ASN A 42 -12.28 0.51 32.62
CA ASN A 42 -11.60 -0.48 31.76
C ASN A 42 -12.25 -0.59 30.38
N GLU A 43 -13.58 -0.57 30.30
CA GLU A 43 -14.31 -0.56 29.02
C GLU A 43 -13.95 0.68 28.19
N LEU A 44 -13.91 1.86 28.84
CA LEU A 44 -13.50 3.09 28.17
C LEU A 44 -12.04 3.02 27.69
N GLN A 45 -11.15 2.50 28.53
CA GLN A 45 -9.75 2.31 28.17
C GLN A 45 -9.60 1.34 26.97
N GLN A 46 -10.32 0.23 26.98
CA GLN A 46 -10.33 -0.72 25.87
C GLN A 46 -10.82 -0.07 24.58
N LYS A 47 -11.92 0.70 24.64
CA LYS A 47 -12.45 1.44 23.50
C LYS A 47 -11.44 2.46 22.96
N ASN A 48 -10.76 3.19 23.84
CA ASN A 48 -9.73 4.15 23.46
C ASN A 48 -8.54 3.47 22.75
N LEU A 49 -8.08 2.32 23.27
CA LEU A 49 -7.02 1.53 22.65
C LEU A 49 -7.44 1.03 21.26
N GLN A 50 -8.67 0.50 21.13
CA GLN A 50 -9.19 0.06 19.82
C GLN A 50 -9.23 1.21 18.82
N THR A 51 -9.71 2.37 19.23
CA THR A 51 -9.78 3.58 18.38
C THR A 51 -8.37 4.02 17.98
N SER A 52 -7.44 4.10 18.93
CA SER A 52 -6.05 4.47 18.67
C SER A 52 -5.38 3.52 17.67
N MET A 53 -5.57 2.21 17.83
CA MET A 53 -5.04 1.21 16.90
C MET A 53 -5.63 1.33 15.51
N LYS A 54 -6.94 1.58 15.39
CA LYS A 54 -7.58 1.82 14.08
C LYS A 54 -7.02 3.05 13.38
N LEU A 55 -6.81 4.13 14.11
CA LEU A 55 -6.22 5.36 13.58
C LEU A 55 -4.76 5.17 13.16
N GLN A 56 -3.99 4.41 13.91
CA GLN A 56 -2.56 4.22 13.66
C GLN A 56 -2.26 3.16 12.59
N TRP A 57 -2.96 2.02 12.64
CA TRP A 57 -2.64 0.84 11.82
C TRP A 57 -3.71 0.50 10.78
N GLY A 58 -4.85 1.18 10.81
CA GLY A 58 -5.99 0.89 9.95
C GLY A 58 -6.91 -0.18 10.50
N GLU A 59 -8.10 -0.27 9.91
CA GLU A 59 -9.19 -1.13 10.39
C GLU A 59 -8.81 -2.61 10.40
N VAL A 60 -8.14 -3.09 9.35
CA VAL A 60 -7.83 -4.52 9.18
C VAL A 60 -6.83 -5.01 10.22
N LEU A 61 -5.70 -4.32 10.40
CA LEU A 61 -4.70 -4.71 11.38
C LEU A 61 -5.22 -4.55 12.81
N ALA A 62 -5.97 -3.49 13.09
CA ALA A 62 -6.60 -3.29 14.39
C ALA A 62 -7.59 -4.42 14.70
N LYS A 63 -8.45 -4.80 13.76
CA LYS A 63 -9.39 -5.91 13.92
C LYS A 63 -8.67 -7.23 14.24
N LEU A 64 -7.65 -7.56 13.46
CA LEU A 64 -6.85 -8.78 13.68
C LEU A 64 -6.17 -8.83 15.05
N ALA A 65 -5.81 -7.67 15.62
CA ALA A 65 -5.18 -7.59 16.93
C ALA A 65 -6.17 -7.84 18.10
N PHE A 66 -7.48 -7.63 17.88
CA PHE A 66 -8.52 -7.83 18.88
C PHE A 66 -9.32 -9.13 18.70
N GLU A 67 -9.00 -9.96 17.70
CA GLU A 67 -9.61 -11.28 17.55
C GLU A 67 -9.13 -12.22 18.67
N ASP A 68 -10.02 -13.06 19.20
CA ASP A 68 -9.74 -14.01 20.29
C ASP A 68 -8.63 -15.01 19.94
N LYS A 69 -8.46 -15.32 18.65
CA LYS A 69 -7.36 -16.11 18.12
C LYS A 69 -6.45 -15.23 17.28
N LEU A 70 -5.25 -15.01 17.76
CA LEU A 70 -4.22 -14.28 17.03
C LEU A 70 -4.01 -14.90 15.66
N ALA A 71 -4.29 -14.13 14.60
CA ALA A 71 -4.09 -14.60 13.24
C ALA A 71 -2.61 -14.99 13.01
N PRO A 72 -2.31 -16.12 12.33
CA PRO A 72 -0.94 -16.66 12.23
C PRO A 72 0.08 -15.66 11.65
N HIS A 73 -0.34 -14.79 10.74
CA HIS A 73 0.53 -13.75 10.17
C HIS A 73 0.81 -12.62 11.19
N LEU A 74 -0.16 -12.26 12.04
CA LEU A 74 0.06 -11.28 13.10
C LEU A 74 0.98 -11.85 14.20
N ALA A 75 0.84 -13.14 14.54
CA ALA A 75 1.74 -13.82 15.45
C ALA A 75 3.20 -13.75 14.96
N LYS A 76 3.43 -13.98 13.66
CA LYS A 76 4.78 -13.87 13.06
C LYS A 76 5.36 -12.44 13.14
N LEU A 77 4.52 -11.41 13.04
CA LEU A 77 4.96 -10.01 13.22
C LEU A 77 5.33 -9.73 14.68
N LEU A 78 4.53 -10.18 15.64
CA LEU A 78 4.81 -10.03 17.08
C LEU A 78 6.05 -10.80 17.51
N ASP A 79 6.25 -12.01 16.99
CA ASP A 79 7.44 -12.84 17.22
C ASP A 79 8.69 -12.33 16.48
N ARG A 80 8.58 -11.25 15.71
CA ARG A 80 9.65 -10.70 14.88
C ARG A 80 10.19 -11.68 13.83
N LYS A 81 9.42 -12.69 13.46
CA LYS A 81 9.74 -13.59 12.34
C LYS A 81 9.45 -12.94 11.00
N ASN A 82 8.48 -12.03 10.97
CA ASN A 82 8.16 -11.21 9.81
C ASN A 82 8.33 -9.72 10.14
N ALA A 83 8.62 -8.95 9.11
CA ALA A 83 8.60 -7.49 9.12
C ALA A 83 7.33 -6.98 8.43
N LEU A 84 6.78 -5.88 8.91
CA LEU A 84 5.73 -5.12 8.25
C LEU A 84 6.38 -4.02 7.42
N ILE A 85 6.06 -4.00 6.14
CA ILE A 85 6.63 -3.05 5.16
C ILE A 85 5.52 -2.12 4.72
N GLN A 86 5.79 -0.83 4.79
CA GLN A 86 4.88 0.20 4.29
C GLN A 86 5.31 0.60 2.88
N VAL A 87 4.40 0.48 1.90
CA VAL A 87 4.67 0.76 0.49
C VAL A 87 3.65 1.74 -0.05
N SER A 88 4.11 2.84 -0.61
CA SER A 88 3.27 3.81 -1.32
C SER A 88 3.27 3.49 -2.82
N LEU A 89 2.11 3.15 -3.35
CA LEU A 89 1.92 2.85 -4.77
C LEU A 89 1.34 4.08 -5.49
N PRO A 90 1.77 4.37 -6.73
CA PRO A 90 1.18 5.41 -7.57
C PRO A 90 -0.34 5.24 -7.74
N LEU A 91 -1.06 6.33 -7.95
CA LEU A 91 -2.54 6.33 -8.06
C LEU A 91 -3.06 5.50 -9.24
N ASN A 92 -2.27 5.35 -10.30
CA ASN A 92 -2.59 4.53 -11.47
C ASN A 92 -2.45 3.02 -11.22
N ILE A 93 -1.83 2.61 -10.12
CA ILE A 93 -1.74 1.20 -9.74
C ILE A 93 -3.04 0.80 -9.00
N PRO A 94 -3.69 -0.29 -9.42
CA PRO A 94 -4.90 -0.76 -8.75
C PRO A 94 -4.60 -1.18 -7.31
N THR A 95 -5.62 -1.10 -6.45
CA THR A 95 -5.51 -1.56 -5.06
C THR A 95 -5.13 -3.04 -5.02
N PRO A 96 -4.08 -3.43 -4.28
CA PRO A 96 -3.66 -4.82 -4.19
C PRO A 96 -4.78 -5.72 -3.67
N LYS A 97 -4.87 -6.93 -4.20
CA LYS A 97 -5.84 -7.94 -3.76
C LYS A 97 -5.24 -8.79 -2.62
N ILE A 98 -6.08 -9.33 -1.77
CA ILE A 98 -5.66 -10.28 -0.73
C ILE A 98 -4.94 -11.46 -1.41
N GLY A 99 -3.75 -11.81 -0.89
CA GLY A 99 -2.89 -12.85 -1.46
C GLY A 99 -1.91 -12.37 -2.54
N SER A 100 -2.04 -11.13 -3.04
CA SER A 100 -1.03 -10.57 -3.94
C SER A 100 0.30 -10.35 -3.22
N SER A 101 1.38 -10.32 -3.98
CA SER A 101 2.72 -10.14 -3.44
C SER A 101 3.55 -9.21 -4.33
N ILE A 102 4.57 -8.64 -3.74
CA ILE A 102 5.60 -7.82 -4.37
C ILE A 102 6.97 -8.37 -4.01
N ASN A 103 7.99 -8.02 -4.76
CA ASN A 103 9.37 -8.30 -4.40
C ASN A 103 9.99 -7.07 -3.75
N VAL A 104 10.69 -7.27 -2.64
CA VAL A 104 11.38 -6.21 -1.91
C VAL A 104 12.84 -6.57 -1.74
N THR A 105 13.71 -5.57 -1.89
CA THR A 105 15.15 -5.71 -1.70
C THR A 105 15.63 -4.58 -0.80
N PRO A 106 16.40 -4.85 0.27
CA PRO A 106 17.01 -3.80 1.08
C PRO A 106 17.82 -2.85 0.21
N LEU A 107 17.73 -1.54 0.52
CA LEU A 107 18.47 -0.54 -0.24
C LEU A 107 19.98 -0.76 -0.03
N ASN A 108 20.74 -0.69 -1.13
CA ASN A 108 22.21 -0.89 -1.17
C ASN A 108 22.71 -2.31 -0.85
N GLU A 109 21.84 -3.31 -0.88
CA GLU A 109 22.26 -4.71 -0.76
C GLU A 109 21.96 -5.48 -2.05
N SER A 110 22.97 -6.22 -2.53
CA SER A 110 22.82 -7.14 -3.68
C SER A 110 22.39 -8.52 -3.17
N VAL A 111 21.13 -8.63 -2.75
CA VAL A 111 20.56 -9.86 -2.23
C VAL A 111 19.37 -10.30 -3.09
N THR A 112 19.05 -11.59 -3.01
CA THR A 112 17.85 -12.13 -3.68
C THR A 112 16.61 -11.39 -3.19
N PRO A 113 15.73 -10.96 -4.09
CA PRO A 113 14.47 -10.30 -3.73
C PRO A 113 13.64 -11.15 -2.76
N ILE A 114 13.12 -10.50 -1.73
CA ILE A 114 12.29 -11.11 -0.69
C ILE A 114 10.84 -10.92 -1.08
N LYS A 115 10.06 -11.99 -1.09
CA LYS A 115 8.63 -11.94 -1.37
C LYS A 115 7.87 -11.34 -0.19
N ALA A 116 7.18 -10.22 -0.40
CA ALA A 116 6.31 -9.58 0.57
C ALA A 116 4.84 -9.75 0.16
N VAL A 117 4.01 -10.22 1.08
CA VAL A 117 2.59 -10.52 0.84
C VAL A 117 1.74 -9.35 1.35
N TYR A 118 0.76 -8.94 0.57
CA TYR A 118 -0.18 -7.88 0.92
C TYR A 118 -0.97 -8.23 2.20
N VAL A 119 -1.09 -7.25 3.09
CA VAL A 119 -1.82 -7.37 4.37
C VAL A 119 -3.07 -6.49 4.36
N SER A 120 -2.91 -5.18 4.18
CA SER A 120 -4.01 -4.23 4.26
C SER A 120 -3.65 -2.85 3.70
N PRO A 121 -4.66 -1.99 3.44
CA PRO A 121 -4.40 -0.56 3.29
C PRO A 121 -3.81 0.02 4.58
N ALA A 122 -2.94 1.01 4.46
CA ALA A 122 -2.47 1.79 5.60
C ALA A 122 -3.48 2.89 5.95
N SER A 123 -3.54 3.25 7.23
CA SER A 123 -4.41 4.34 7.71
C SER A 123 -3.91 5.73 7.31
N THR A 124 -2.60 5.85 7.12
CA THR A 124 -1.94 7.12 6.76
C THR A 124 -1.23 6.96 5.42
N SER A 125 -1.35 7.98 4.56
CA SER A 125 -0.50 8.10 3.38
C SER A 125 0.84 8.71 3.79
N ASP A 126 1.91 8.29 3.10
CA ASP A 126 3.21 8.95 3.26
C ASP A 126 3.06 10.43 2.84
N THR A 127 3.50 11.35 3.70
CA THR A 127 3.40 12.80 3.46
C THR A 127 4.21 13.27 2.24
N ASN A 128 5.17 12.46 1.79
CA ASN A 128 6.00 12.73 0.61
C ASN A 128 5.57 11.94 -0.63
N GLY A 129 4.52 11.14 -0.56
CA GLY A 129 4.12 10.23 -1.63
C GLY A 129 2.82 10.63 -2.31
N PHE A 130 2.86 10.75 -3.64
CA PHE A 130 1.67 10.91 -4.49
C PHE A 130 1.03 9.54 -4.74
N GLY A 131 0.47 8.89 -3.68
CA GLY A 131 -0.08 7.56 -3.87
C GLY A 131 -0.87 7.04 -2.69
N LYS A 132 -1.39 5.82 -2.85
CA LYS A 132 -2.05 5.08 -1.77
C LYS A 132 -1.02 4.21 -1.06
N THR A 133 -1.07 4.18 0.26
CA THR A 133 -0.13 3.42 1.08
C THR A 133 -0.75 2.11 1.55
N PHE A 134 0.04 1.05 1.51
CA PHE A 134 -0.36 -0.31 1.83
C PHE A 134 0.67 -0.99 2.73
N TYR A 135 0.21 -1.94 3.52
CA TYR A 135 1.08 -2.81 4.33
C TYR A 135 1.28 -4.17 3.67
N TYR A 136 2.53 -4.61 3.68
CA TYR A 136 2.97 -5.93 3.24
C TYR A 136 3.75 -6.60 4.36
N SER A 137 3.71 -7.94 4.41
CA SER A 137 4.47 -8.74 5.38
C SER A 137 5.49 -9.60 4.65
N ALA A 138 6.74 -9.57 5.10
CA ALA A 138 7.83 -10.38 4.56
C ALA A 138 8.68 -11.01 5.70
N PRO A 139 9.42 -12.10 5.45
CA PRO A 139 10.39 -12.64 6.41
C PRO A 139 11.37 -11.55 6.86
N ALA A 140 11.66 -11.52 8.17
CA ALA A 140 12.45 -10.45 8.79
C ALA A 140 13.97 -10.71 8.80
N GLU A 141 14.46 -11.80 8.18
CA GLU A 141 15.86 -12.23 8.27
C GLU A 141 16.86 -11.13 7.85
N LEU A 142 16.58 -10.44 6.75
CA LEU A 142 17.39 -9.36 6.19
C LEU A 142 16.80 -7.98 6.41
N LEU A 143 15.65 -7.87 7.08
CA LEU A 143 14.93 -6.61 7.25
C LEU A 143 15.05 -6.11 8.69
N ARG A 144 15.28 -4.82 8.88
CA ARG A 144 15.34 -4.15 10.18
C ARG A 144 14.35 -2.98 10.21
N ILE A 145 13.86 -2.66 11.40
CA ILE A 145 12.97 -1.50 11.60
C ILE A 145 13.69 -0.23 11.15
N GLY A 146 13.01 0.58 10.35
CA GLY A 146 13.54 1.84 9.80
C GLY A 146 14.34 1.68 8.50
N MET A 147 14.58 0.45 8.01
CA MET A 147 15.22 0.25 6.70
C MET A 147 14.31 0.70 5.57
N ARG A 148 14.93 1.23 4.52
CA ARG A 148 14.28 1.48 3.23
C ARG A 148 14.51 0.28 2.31
N VAL A 149 13.50 -0.04 1.51
CA VAL A 149 13.54 -1.14 0.55
C VAL A 149 13.17 -0.63 -0.85
N ASN A 150 13.80 -1.21 -1.87
CA ASN A 150 13.33 -1.12 -3.23
C ASN A 150 12.17 -2.10 -3.42
N VAL A 151 11.15 -1.68 -4.15
CA VAL A 151 9.97 -2.49 -4.41
C VAL A 151 9.87 -2.76 -5.91
N GLU A 152 9.78 -4.04 -6.26
CA GLU A 152 9.47 -4.50 -7.61
C GLU A 152 8.08 -5.14 -7.59
N ILE A 153 7.20 -4.58 -8.40
CA ILE A 153 5.86 -5.13 -8.59
C ILE A 153 5.95 -6.17 -9.69
N ASP A 154 5.55 -7.41 -9.39
CA ASP A 154 5.48 -8.45 -10.41
C ASP A 154 4.41 -8.05 -11.45
N PRO A 155 4.79 -7.85 -12.71
CA PRO A 155 3.84 -7.48 -13.76
C PRO A 155 2.77 -8.56 -13.99
N ASN A 156 3.01 -9.79 -13.55
CA ASN A 156 2.02 -10.89 -13.62
C ASN A 156 1.02 -10.87 -12.46
N ALA A 157 1.21 -10.02 -11.46
CA ALA A 157 0.32 -9.92 -10.29
C ALA A 157 -0.93 -9.05 -10.53
N GLY A 158 -1.10 -8.47 -11.71
CA GLY A 158 -2.23 -7.61 -12.10
C GLY A 158 -2.55 -7.72 -13.58
N ASP A 159 -3.44 -6.88 -14.07
CA ASP A 159 -3.75 -6.78 -15.50
C ASP A 159 -2.47 -6.46 -16.27
N THR A 160 -1.96 -7.46 -17.00
CA THR A 160 -0.84 -7.26 -17.91
C THR A 160 -1.33 -6.39 -19.07
N ALA A 161 -0.80 -5.19 -19.17
CA ALA A 161 -1.04 -4.36 -20.32
C ALA A 161 -0.19 -4.88 -21.48
N ASN A 162 -0.84 -5.27 -22.58
CA ASN A 162 -0.15 -5.65 -23.80
C ASN A 162 0.35 -4.38 -24.50
N GLY A 163 1.63 -4.34 -24.85
CA GLY A 163 2.26 -3.23 -25.53
C GLY A 163 3.69 -3.55 -25.93
N ILE A 164 4.37 -2.56 -26.48
CA ILE A 164 5.77 -2.66 -26.88
C ILE A 164 6.62 -1.63 -26.12
N ILE A 165 7.92 -1.86 -26.06
CA ILE A 165 8.89 -0.92 -25.51
C ILE A 165 9.56 -0.19 -26.66
N ILE A 166 9.45 1.14 -26.69
CA ILE A 166 10.16 2.03 -27.59
C ILE A 166 11.49 2.40 -26.94
N PRO A 167 12.65 2.03 -27.51
CA PRO A 167 13.95 2.37 -26.94
C PRO A 167 14.11 3.89 -26.78
N SER A 168 14.75 4.33 -25.71
CA SER A 168 14.91 5.77 -25.39
C SER A 168 15.65 6.53 -26.49
N ASN A 169 16.58 5.89 -27.22
CA ASN A 169 17.31 6.48 -28.35
C ASN A 169 16.49 6.59 -29.62
N ALA A 170 15.31 5.97 -29.70
CA ALA A 170 14.37 6.12 -30.81
C ALA A 170 13.43 7.32 -30.63
N VAL A 171 13.40 7.91 -29.42
CA VAL A 171 12.46 8.98 -29.06
C VAL A 171 13.01 10.34 -29.51
N VAL A 172 12.22 11.08 -30.26
CA VAL A 172 12.49 12.48 -30.60
C VAL A 172 11.44 13.38 -29.98
N TRP A 173 11.86 14.49 -29.40
CA TRP A 173 10.97 15.47 -28.78
C TRP A 173 10.70 16.62 -29.76
N TYR A 174 9.43 16.85 -30.05
CA TYR A 174 8.98 17.95 -30.87
C TYR A 174 7.71 18.59 -30.32
N ALA A 175 7.69 19.92 -30.24
CA ALA A 175 6.59 20.70 -29.66
C ALA A 175 6.13 20.20 -28.28
N GLY A 176 7.08 19.81 -27.43
CA GLY A 176 6.81 19.31 -26.10
C GLY A 176 6.20 17.90 -26.03
N LYS A 177 6.15 17.17 -27.15
CA LYS A 177 5.60 15.81 -27.22
C LYS A 177 6.65 14.82 -27.70
N PRO A 178 6.62 13.57 -27.20
CA PRO A 178 7.51 12.51 -27.67
C PRO A 178 6.96 11.84 -28.93
N TRP A 179 7.85 11.56 -29.88
CA TRP A 179 7.57 10.92 -31.16
C TRP A 179 8.61 9.84 -31.44
N ALA A 180 8.26 8.90 -32.33
CA ALA A 180 9.20 7.95 -32.90
C ALA A 180 8.92 7.76 -34.38
N TYR A 181 9.98 7.45 -35.17
CA TYR A 181 9.85 7.14 -36.59
C TYR A 181 9.78 5.63 -36.78
N PHE A 182 8.72 5.19 -37.46
CA PHE A 182 8.48 3.81 -37.82
C PHE A 182 8.68 3.58 -39.30
N LYS A 183 9.35 2.52 -39.66
CA LYS A 183 9.52 2.11 -41.05
C LYS A 183 8.21 1.56 -41.60
N GLN A 184 7.76 2.09 -42.71
CA GLN A 184 6.52 1.70 -43.39
C GLN A 184 6.75 1.04 -44.74
N GLY A 185 7.94 1.15 -45.31
CA GLY A 185 8.35 0.61 -46.58
C GLY A 185 9.86 0.53 -46.70
N LYS A 186 10.40 0.28 -47.93
CA LYS A 186 11.84 0.11 -48.12
C LYS A 186 12.62 1.35 -47.69
N ASP A 187 12.14 2.55 -48.05
CA ASP A 187 12.81 3.83 -47.78
C ASP A 187 11.82 4.89 -47.24
N GLN A 188 10.72 4.43 -46.59
CA GLN A 188 9.70 5.31 -46.05
C GLN A 188 9.62 5.16 -44.54
N PHE A 189 9.62 6.30 -43.86
CA PHE A 189 9.51 6.41 -42.39
C PHE A 189 8.35 7.33 -42.05
N VAL A 190 7.54 6.92 -41.11
CA VAL A 190 6.38 7.69 -40.63
C VAL A 190 6.55 8.01 -39.16
N ARG A 191 6.43 9.30 -38.85
CA ARG A 191 6.45 9.78 -37.48
C ARG A 191 5.11 9.51 -36.82
N LYS A 192 5.13 8.82 -35.66
CA LYS A 192 3.94 8.56 -34.81
C LYS A 192 4.16 9.10 -33.42
N PRO A 193 3.10 9.67 -32.77
CA PRO A 193 3.20 10.05 -31.38
C PRO A 193 3.35 8.79 -30.51
N ILE A 194 4.16 8.90 -29.48
CA ILE A 194 4.33 7.85 -28.49
C ILE A 194 3.96 8.36 -27.10
N SER A 195 3.76 7.44 -26.14
CA SER A 195 3.56 7.78 -24.74
C SER A 195 4.90 7.78 -24.01
N ALA A 196 5.19 8.84 -23.27
CA ALA A 196 6.28 8.88 -22.29
C ALA A 196 5.75 8.81 -20.84
N ALA A 197 4.58 8.19 -20.64
CA ALA A 197 3.97 8.09 -19.32
C ALA A 197 4.57 6.97 -18.45
N THR A 198 5.09 5.91 -19.09
CA THR A 198 5.63 4.75 -18.36
C THR A 198 7.04 4.44 -18.86
N GLU A 199 8.03 4.83 -18.09
CA GLU A 199 9.43 4.50 -18.33
C GLU A 199 9.76 3.12 -17.77
N VAL A 200 10.52 2.33 -18.52
CA VAL A 200 11.06 1.02 -18.14
C VAL A 200 12.55 0.99 -18.45
N ALA A 201 13.29 0.02 -17.93
CA ALA A 201 14.74 -0.05 -18.06
C ALA A 201 15.26 0.02 -19.52
N ALA A 202 14.47 -0.44 -20.50
CA ALA A 202 14.85 -0.47 -21.91
C ALA A 202 14.25 0.68 -22.74
N GLY A 203 13.45 1.58 -22.16
CA GLY A 203 12.80 2.67 -22.89
C GLY A 203 11.40 3.02 -22.37
N TRP A 204 10.47 3.30 -23.26
CA TRP A 204 9.12 3.74 -22.95
C TRP A 204 8.07 2.71 -23.35
N PHE A 205 7.25 2.28 -22.42
CA PHE A 205 6.15 1.34 -22.69
C PHE A 205 5.02 2.05 -23.44
N ASN A 206 4.59 1.46 -24.56
CA ASN A 206 3.53 1.98 -25.40
C ASN A 206 2.51 0.90 -25.76
N GLN A 207 1.23 1.25 -25.68
CA GLN A 207 0.11 0.43 -26.13
C GLN A 207 -0.37 0.89 -27.53
N GLY A 208 -1.05 -0.01 -28.24
CA GLY A 208 -1.66 0.34 -29.52
C GLY A 208 -0.69 0.44 -30.70
N ILE A 209 0.58 0.06 -30.54
CA ILE A 209 1.57 -0.08 -31.59
C ILE A 209 1.75 -1.57 -31.88
N GLU A 210 1.76 -1.94 -33.17
CA GLU A 210 1.88 -3.35 -33.57
C GLU A 210 3.20 -3.96 -33.11
N ALA A 211 3.15 -5.17 -32.58
CA ALA A 211 4.34 -5.94 -32.25
C ALA A 211 5.21 -6.14 -33.51
N ASN A 212 6.53 -6.12 -33.34
CA ASN A 212 7.52 -6.24 -34.41
C ASN A 212 7.58 -5.03 -35.38
N SER A 213 6.99 -3.88 -35.04
CA SER A 213 7.21 -2.64 -35.77
C SER A 213 8.70 -2.26 -35.78
N GLU A 214 9.28 -1.99 -36.93
CA GLU A 214 10.65 -1.48 -37.04
C GLU A 214 10.68 0.02 -36.66
N VAL A 215 11.49 0.39 -35.65
CA VAL A 215 11.66 1.78 -35.21
C VAL A 215 13.07 2.27 -35.45
N VAL A 216 13.20 3.55 -35.80
CA VAL A 216 14.52 4.18 -36.08
C VAL A 216 15.19 4.52 -34.76
N VAL A 217 16.27 3.82 -34.42
CA VAL A 217 17.07 4.01 -33.19
C VAL A 217 18.30 4.89 -33.38
N SER A 218 18.68 5.15 -34.64
CA SER A 218 19.80 6.04 -35.01
C SER A 218 19.40 6.92 -36.16
N GLY A 219 19.65 8.23 -36.09
CA GLY A 219 19.28 9.19 -37.11
C GLY A 219 17.84 9.70 -37.03
N ALA A 220 17.05 9.36 -36.01
CA ALA A 220 15.67 9.84 -35.84
C ALA A 220 15.57 11.38 -35.82
N GLN A 221 16.57 12.06 -35.24
CA GLN A 221 16.63 13.53 -35.20
C GLN A 221 16.94 14.13 -36.63
N LEU A 222 17.68 13.42 -37.46
CA LEU A 222 17.93 13.83 -38.85
C LEU A 222 16.64 13.74 -39.67
N LEU A 223 15.86 12.67 -39.48
CA LEU A 223 14.56 12.53 -40.15
C LEU A 223 13.62 13.68 -39.77
N LEU A 224 13.60 14.07 -38.50
CA LEU A 224 12.82 15.21 -38.04
C LEU A 224 13.27 16.50 -38.73
N SER A 225 14.57 16.74 -38.84
CA SER A 225 15.13 17.93 -39.52
C SER A 225 14.81 17.96 -41.01
N GLU A 226 14.87 16.83 -41.70
CA GLU A 226 14.52 16.75 -43.12
C GLU A 226 13.01 16.95 -43.35
N GLU A 227 12.15 16.43 -42.49
CA GLU A 227 10.70 16.68 -42.56
C GLU A 227 10.37 18.18 -42.48
N PHE A 228 11.10 18.94 -41.66
CA PHE A 228 10.90 20.38 -41.55
C PHE A 228 11.42 21.15 -42.75
N LYS A 229 12.54 20.75 -43.36
CA LYS A 229 13.03 21.37 -44.58
C LYS A 229 12.01 21.26 -45.72
N TYR A 230 11.31 20.14 -45.79
CA TYR A 230 10.25 19.93 -46.79
C TYR A 230 9.03 20.83 -46.54
N MET A 231 8.62 21.03 -45.29
CA MET A 231 7.53 21.93 -44.96
C MET A 231 7.84 23.40 -45.30
N ILE A 232 9.05 23.87 -44.97
CA ILE A 232 9.49 25.24 -45.25
C ILE A 232 9.58 25.50 -46.76
N LYS A 233 9.92 24.49 -47.57
CA LYS A 233 9.99 24.63 -49.02
C LYS A 233 8.62 24.80 -49.67
N ASN A 234 7.62 24.09 -49.17
CA ASN A 234 6.25 24.19 -49.70
C ASN A 234 5.53 25.50 -49.30
N GLU A 235 5.91 26.14 -48.20
CA GLU A 235 5.37 27.45 -47.81
C GLU A 235 5.92 28.62 -48.60
N ASN A 236 7.04 28.44 -49.34
CA ASN A 236 7.68 29.49 -50.13
C ASN A 236 7.40 29.36 -51.66
N GLU A 237 6.59 28.39 -52.08
CA GLU A 237 6.25 28.16 -53.50
C GLU A 237 4.78 28.55 -53.83
N ASP A 238 4.00 29.12 -52.88
CA ASP A 238 2.71 29.78 -53.06
C ASP A 238 2.93 31.33 -53.00
#